data_bae30a52b2458916a82d731dfdde861c
#
_entry.id   bae30a52b2458916a82d731dfdde861c
#
_cell.length_a   1.000
_cell.length_b   1.000
_cell.length_c   1.000
_cell.angle_alpha   90.00
_cell.angle_beta   90.00
_cell.angle_gamma   90.00
#
_symmetry.space_group_name_H-M   'P 1'
#
loop_
_entity.id
_entity.type
_entity.pdbx_description
1 polymer ?
#
loop_
_entity_poly.entity_id
_entity_poly.type
_entity_poly.pdbx_seq_one_letter_code
_entity_poly.pdbx_strand_id
1 'polypeptide(L)'
;MILNIAPCSKPRMTQRDKWKKRQCVVNYFAFRDRIRQELTTIYSDQLLGHGLDVIFKVEMPKSWSKKKKAKMAGEPMQSKPDIDNYIKGLLDAMYKEDKLVWSISAMKIWTAEEGQIIINFKQXR
;
A
#
# COMPACT_ATOMS: atom_id res chain seq x y z
N MET A 1 -12.00 -5.51 -2.25
CA MET A 1 -12.00 -4.41 -1.26
C MET A 1 -11.20 -3.24 -1.80
N ILE A 2 -11.77 -2.06 -1.70
CA ILE A 2 -11.08 -0.86 -2.16
C ILE A 2 -10.78 0.00 -0.95
N LEU A 3 -9.50 0.30 -0.76
CA LEU A 3 -9.09 1.20 0.31
C LEU A 3 -8.75 2.55 -0.31
N ASN A 4 -9.43 3.59 0.12
CA ASN A 4 -9.15 4.94 -0.36
C ASN A 4 -8.03 5.53 0.47
N ILE A 5 -6.90 4.86 0.42
CA ILE A 5 -5.71 5.22 1.15
C ILE A 5 -4.55 5.12 0.17
N ALA A 6 -3.77 6.18 0.09
CA ALA A 6 -2.65 6.20 -0.85
C ALA A 6 -1.61 5.16 -0.44
N PRO A 7 -1.07 4.40 -1.40
CA PRO A 7 0.01 3.47 -1.07
C PRO A 7 1.16 4.17 -0.40
N CYS A 8 1.79 3.48 0.54
CA CYS A 8 2.91 4.05 1.27
C CYS A 8 3.93 2.94 1.48
N SER A 9 5.16 3.19 1.11
CA SER A 9 6.21 2.20 1.28
C SER A 9 6.72 2.22 2.71
N LYS A 10 7.19 1.08 3.18
CA LYS A 10 7.72 1.01 4.51
C LYS A 10 9.15 1.54 4.51
N PRO A 11 9.44 2.55 5.32
CA PRO A 11 10.80 3.07 5.37
C PRO A 11 11.68 2.16 6.19
N ARG A 12 12.98 2.24 5.93
CA ARG A 12 13.94 1.52 6.72
C ARG A 12 14.12 2.28 8.03
N MET A 13 13.82 1.63 9.14
CA MET A 13 13.96 2.28 10.42
C MET A 13 15.43 2.37 10.79
N THR A 14 15.80 3.44 11.47
CA THR A 14 17.18 3.65 11.91
C THR A 14 17.21 3.99 13.38
N GLN A 15 18.41 4.03 13.95
CA GLN A 15 18.55 4.40 15.34
C GLN A 15 18.02 5.80 15.63
N ARG A 16 18.19 6.70 14.67
CA ARG A 16 17.72 8.06 14.87
C ARG A 16 16.22 8.14 15.08
N ASP A 17 15.51 7.19 14.53
CA ASP A 17 14.04 7.23 14.60
C ASP A 17 13.52 6.97 16.00
N LYS A 18 14.37 6.55 16.92
CA LYS A 18 13.95 6.42 18.31
C LYS A 18 13.78 7.79 18.95
N TRP A 19 14.59 8.73 18.51
CA TRP A 19 14.63 10.05 19.15
C TRP A 19 13.91 11.11 18.34
N LYS A 20 14.13 11.08 17.03
CA LYS A 20 13.55 12.07 16.16
C LYS A 20 13.13 11.38 14.89
N LYS A 21 11.83 11.12 14.78
CA LYS A 21 11.32 10.36 13.64
C LYS A 21 11.35 11.22 12.38
N ARG A 22 11.87 10.64 11.31
CA ARG A 22 11.84 11.30 10.02
C ARG A 22 10.40 11.35 9.52
N GLN A 23 10.14 12.28 8.59
CA GLN A 23 8.79 12.43 8.09
C GLN A 23 8.28 11.15 7.43
N CYS A 24 9.16 10.42 6.75
CA CYS A 24 8.71 9.18 6.10
C CYS A 24 8.26 8.14 7.12
N VAL A 25 8.85 8.13 8.30
CA VAL A 25 8.44 7.19 9.34
C VAL A 25 7.09 7.62 9.91
N VAL A 26 6.91 8.91 10.13
CA VAL A 26 5.64 9.42 10.61
C VAL A 26 4.54 9.11 9.61
N ASN A 27 4.82 9.33 8.33
CA ASN A 27 3.83 9.06 7.29
C ASN A 27 3.47 7.58 7.24
N TYR A 28 4.45 6.71 7.42
CA TYR A 28 4.15 5.29 7.38
C TYR A 28 3.28 4.87 8.56
N PHE A 29 3.56 5.39 9.75
CA PHE A 29 2.73 5.02 10.90
C PHE A 29 1.31 5.53 10.73
N ALA A 30 1.13 6.71 10.15
CA ALA A 30 -0.22 7.19 9.86
C ALA A 30 -0.93 6.29 8.86
N PHE A 31 -0.23 5.85 7.84
CA PHE A 31 -0.75 4.91 6.86
C PHE A 31 -1.18 3.61 7.54
N ARG A 32 -0.29 3.07 8.36
CA ARG A 32 -0.56 1.81 9.05
C ARG A 32 -1.82 1.92 9.91
N ASP A 33 -1.94 3.03 10.62
CA ASP A 33 -3.09 3.19 11.50
C ASP A 33 -4.38 3.30 10.71
N ARG A 34 -4.33 3.97 9.55
CA ARG A 34 -5.53 4.06 8.72
C ARG A 34 -5.91 2.70 8.16
N ILE A 35 -4.93 1.90 7.73
CA ILE A 35 -5.23 0.56 7.23
C ILE A 35 -5.91 -0.26 8.32
N ARG A 36 -5.35 -0.24 9.52
CA ARG A 36 -5.89 -1.03 10.63
C ARG A 36 -7.29 -0.58 11.00
N GLN A 37 -7.55 0.71 10.95
CA GLN A 37 -8.86 1.22 11.26
C GLN A 37 -9.89 0.76 10.24
N GLU A 38 -9.52 0.81 8.96
CA GLU A 38 -10.44 0.38 7.91
C GLU A 38 -10.74 -1.11 8.00
N LEU A 39 -9.74 -1.92 8.28
CA LEU A 39 -9.95 -3.35 8.36
C LEU A 39 -10.79 -3.72 9.56
N THR A 40 -10.59 -3.07 10.68
CA THR A 40 -11.39 -3.34 11.86
C THR A 40 -12.84 -3.03 11.62
N THR A 41 -13.11 -1.99 10.85
CA THR A 41 -14.48 -1.60 10.57
C THR A 41 -15.16 -2.58 9.64
N ILE A 42 -14.43 -3.10 8.64
CA ILE A 42 -15.03 -3.91 7.61
C ILE A 42 -14.99 -5.40 7.93
N TYR A 43 -13.85 -5.86 8.45
CA TYR A 43 -13.65 -7.29 8.71
C TYR A 43 -13.37 -7.49 10.16
N SER A 44 -14.31 -8.03 10.86
CA SER A 44 -14.11 -8.16 12.28
C SER A 44 -12.86 -8.96 12.52
N ASP A 45 -12.71 -10.15 12.27
CA ASP A 45 -11.48 -10.81 12.64
C ASP A 45 -11.02 -11.80 11.64
N GLN A 46 -11.37 -11.63 10.42
CA GLN A 46 -10.89 -12.57 9.48
C GLN A 46 -10.53 -11.89 8.24
N LEU A 47 -9.28 -11.69 8.01
CA LEU A 47 -8.83 -11.35 6.71
C LEU A 47 -8.74 -12.64 5.98
N LEU A 48 -9.86 -13.01 5.47
CA LEU A 48 -10.04 -14.33 4.96
C LEU A 48 -9.06 -14.67 3.90
N GLY A 49 -8.60 -15.88 3.98
CA GLY A 49 -7.84 -16.44 2.91
C GLY A 49 -6.37 -16.19 2.96
N HIS A 50 -5.92 -15.13 3.54
CA HIS A 50 -4.48 -14.81 3.60
C HIS A 50 -3.75 -14.99 2.27
N GLY A 51 -4.48 -15.03 1.17
CA GLY A 51 -3.91 -14.90 -0.16
C GLY A 51 -4.39 -13.60 -0.73
N LEU A 52 -3.53 -12.84 -1.40
CA LEU A 52 -3.87 -11.49 -1.81
C LEU A 52 -3.50 -11.23 -3.26
N ASP A 53 -4.40 -10.55 -3.96
CA ASP A 53 -4.07 -9.89 -5.22
C ASP A 53 -4.22 -8.41 -4.97
N VAL A 54 -3.16 -7.64 -5.17
CA VAL A 54 -3.15 -6.24 -4.77
C VAL A 54 -2.81 -5.36 -5.95
N ILE A 55 -3.54 -4.27 -6.09
CA ILE A 55 -3.19 -3.23 -7.04
C ILE A 55 -2.93 -1.95 -6.25
N PHE A 56 -1.71 -1.44 -6.37
CA PHE A 56 -1.33 -0.16 -5.78
C PHE A 56 -1.53 0.91 -6.84
N LYS A 57 -2.51 1.78 -6.64
CA LYS A 57 -2.74 2.89 -7.57
C LYS A 57 -2.11 4.13 -6.98
N VAL A 58 -1.06 4.59 -7.63
CA VAL A 58 -0.22 5.66 -7.11
C VAL A 58 -0.51 6.94 -7.87
N GLU A 59 -0.79 8.00 -7.11
CA GLU A 59 -1.11 9.28 -7.74
C GLU A 59 0.09 9.82 -8.48
N MET A 60 -0.14 10.27 -9.71
CA MET A 60 0.93 10.83 -10.51
C MET A 60 1.44 12.13 -9.89
N PRO A 61 2.73 12.45 -10.11
CA PRO A 61 3.27 13.71 -9.59
C PRO A 61 2.46 14.90 -10.08
N LYS A 62 2.26 15.85 -9.21
CA LYS A 62 1.47 17.01 -9.55
C LYS A 62 2.16 17.86 -10.61
N SER A 63 3.47 17.73 -10.74
CA SER A 63 4.23 18.51 -11.71
C SER A 63 4.06 18.03 -13.14
N TRP A 64 3.51 16.83 -13.35
CA TRP A 64 3.32 16.31 -14.69
C TRP A 64 2.23 17.11 -15.41
N SER A 65 2.43 17.34 -16.71
CA SER A 65 1.44 18.03 -17.53
C SER A 65 0.17 17.20 -17.67
N LYS A 66 -0.90 17.87 -18.05
CA LYS A 66 -2.16 17.15 -18.27
C LYS A 66 -2.01 16.12 -19.38
N LYS A 67 -1.23 16.45 -20.40
CA LYS A 67 -1.01 15.51 -21.51
C LYS A 67 -0.30 14.27 -21.02
N LYS A 68 0.73 14.44 -20.20
CA LYS A 68 1.46 13.30 -19.69
C LYS A 68 0.59 12.48 -18.75
N LYS A 69 -0.22 13.13 -17.92
CA LYS A 69 -1.09 12.40 -17.01
C LYS A 69 -2.10 11.57 -17.77
N ALA A 70 -2.65 12.11 -18.85
CA ALA A 70 -3.61 11.36 -19.63
C ALA A 70 -2.95 10.13 -20.28
N LYS A 71 -1.71 10.30 -20.72
CA LYS A 71 -0.99 9.21 -21.35
C LYS A 71 -0.62 8.11 -20.36
N MET A 72 -0.28 8.48 -19.14
CA MET A 72 0.26 7.53 -18.17
C MET A 72 -0.78 6.89 -17.28
N ALA A 73 -2.01 7.37 -17.30
CA ALA A 73 -3.04 6.83 -16.41
C ALA A 73 -3.23 5.34 -16.69
N GLY A 74 -3.14 4.54 -15.63
CA GLY A 74 -3.28 3.10 -15.76
C GLY A 74 -2.04 2.37 -16.21
N GLU A 75 -0.98 3.10 -16.57
CA GLU A 75 0.24 2.49 -17.02
C GLU A 75 1.09 2.01 -15.86
N PRO A 76 1.95 1.02 -16.08
CA PRO A 76 2.83 0.56 -15.01
C PRO A 76 3.67 1.69 -14.43
N MET A 77 3.77 1.72 -13.12
CA MET A 77 4.62 2.68 -12.46
C MET A 77 6.00 2.07 -12.31
N GLN A 78 6.93 2.58 -13.07
CA GLN A 78 8.27 2.00 -13.10
C GLN A 78 9.31 2.91 -12.46
N SER A 79 8.91 3.55 -11.37
CA SER A 79 9.80 4.38 -10.59
C SER A 79 9.64 4.04 -9.11
N LYS A 80 10.53 4.56 -8.29
CA LYS A 80 10.48 4.29 -6.87
C LYS A 80 9.18 4.82 -6.26
N PRO A 81 8.72 4.21 -5.17
CA PRO A 81 9.36 3.12 -4.43
C PRO A 81 9.20 1.76 -5.12
N ASP A 82 10.09 0.84 -4.78
CA ASP A 82 10.03 -0.51 -5.32
C ASP A 82 8.76 -1.21 -4.85
N ILE A 83 8.28 -2.12 -5.68
CA ILE A 83 7.02 -2.78 -5.38
C ILE A 83 7.12 -3.62 -4.10
N ASP A 84 8.27 -4.21 -3.83
CA ASP A 84 8.39 -5.01 -2.61
C ASP A 84 8.31 -4.14 -1.36
N ASN A 85 8.68 -2.88 -1.43
CA ASN A 85 8.54 -1.99 -0.29
C ASN A 85 7.08 -1.60 -0.06
N TYR A 86 6.30 -1.49 -1.12
CA TYR A 86 4.87 -1.29 -0.96
C TYR A 86 4.22 -2.54 -0.37
N ILE A 87 4.62 -3.72 -0.83
CA ILE A 87 4.07 -4.96 -0.31
C ILE A 87 4.39 -5.09 1.18
N LYS A 88 5.65 -4.85 1.53
CA LYS A 88 6.03 -4.98 2.92
C LYS A 88 5.27 -4.00 3.81
N GLY A 89 5.11 -2.76 3.34
CA GLY A 89 4.38 -1.78 4.11
C GLY A 89 2.93 -2.20 4.32
N LEU A 90 2.30 -2.72 3.27
CA LEU A 90 0.92 -3.13 3.39
C LEU A 90 0.76 -4.34 4.30
N LEU A 91 1.59 -5.35 4.13
CA LEU A 91 1.46 -6.56 4.94
C LEU A 91 1.72 -6.26 6.42
N ASP A 92 2.71 -5.44 6.70
CA ASP A 92 2.98 -5.07 8.09
C ASP A 92 1.83 -4.27 8.70
N ALA A 93 1.11 -3.52 7.87
CA ALA A 93 -0.05 -2.78 8.35
C ALA A 93 -1.25 -3.68 8.57
N MET A 94 -1.43 -4.69 7.73
CA MET A 94 -2.62 -5.54 7.77
C MET A 94 -2.51 -6.66 8.80
N TYR A 95 -1.32 -7.20 8.99
CA TYR A 95 -1.16 -8.42 9.77
C TYR A 95 -0.19 -8.24 10.90
N LYS A 96 -0.54 -8.81 12.04
CA LYS A 96 0.40 -8.86 13.15
C LYS A 96 1.55 -9.79 12.80
N GLU A 97 1.21 -10.90 12.13
CA GLU A 97 2.22 -11.84 11.67
C GLU A 97 1.94 -12.16 10.22
N ASP A 98 2.80 -11.70 9.34
CA ASP A 98 2.55 -11.90 7.93
C ASP A 98 2.91 -13.30 7.45
N LYS A 99 3.36 -14.17 8.34
CA LYS A 99 3.63 -15.55 7.95
C LYS A 99 2.37 -16.28 7.51
N LEU A 100 1.21 -15.76 7.85
CA LEU A 100 -0.03 -16.38 7.44
C LEU A 100 -0.35 -16.13 5.96
N VAL A 101 0.33 -15.20 5.33
CA VAL A 101 0.10 -14.93 3.92
C VAL A 101 0.83 -15.99 3.12
N TRP A 102 0.07 -16.74 2.33
CA TRP A 102 0.65 -17.86 1.57
C TRP A 102 0.78 -17.54 0.08
N SER A 103 0.16 -16.48 -0.37
CA SER A 103 0.19 -16.14 -1.78
C SER A 103 -0.02 -14.65 -1.91
N ILE A 104 0.76 -14.02 -2.77
CA ILE A 104 0.54 -12.61 -3.06
C ILE A 104 0.95 -12.31 -4.49
N SER A 105 0.11 -11.57 -5.19
CA SER A 105 0.48 -10.98 -6.44
C SER A 105 0.19 -9.49 -6.33
N ALA A 106 0.99 -8.68 -7.00
CA ALA A 106 0.86 -7.25 -6.84
C ALA A 106 1.29 -6.53 -8.10
N MET A 107 0.71 -5.37 -8.32
CA MET A 107 1.18 -4.48 -9.36
C MET A 107 1.04 -3.06 -8.86
N LYS A 108 1.84 -2.17 -9.40
CA LYS A 108 1.73 -0.75 -9.11
C LYS A 108 1.53 -0.01 -10.42
N ILE A 109 0.50 0.82 -10.44
CA ILE A 109 0.16 1.56 -11.64
C ILE A 109 -0.11 3.01 -11.27
N TRP A 110 -0.04 3.87 -12.27
CA TRP A 110 -0.32 5.29 -12.07
C TRP A 110 -1.81 5.56 -12.08
N THR A 111 -2.23 6.54 -11.31
CA THR A 111 -3.60 7.03 -11.39
C THR A 111 -3.57 8.55 -11.42
N ALA A 112 -4.51 9.14 -12.16
CA ALA A 112 -4.66 10.59 -12.19
C ALA A 112 -5.45 11.09 -10.99
N GLU A 113 -6.03 10.18 -10.23
CA GLU A 113 -6.83 10.55 -9.07
C GLU A 113 -6.06 10.25 -7.81
N GLU A 114 -6.71 10.38 -6.67
CA GLU A 114 -6.05 10.08 -5.41
C GLU A 114 -5.69 8.61 -5.35
N GLY A 115 -4.61 8.32 -4.66
CA GLY A 115 -4.14 6.95 -4.58
C GLY A 115 -5.14 6.02 -3.92
N GLN A 116 -5.06 4.76 -4.29
CA GLN A 116 -5.94 3.71 -3.75
C GLN A 116 -5.17 2.41 -3.68
N ILE A 117 -5.66 1.51 -2.85
CA ILE A 117 -5.16 0.14 -2.81
C ILE A 117 -6.36 -0.78 -3.00
N ILE A 118 -6.29 -1.64 -3.99
CA ILE A 118 -7.37 -2.58 -4.28
C ILE A 118 -6.87 -3.98 -3.92
N ILE A 119 -7.62 -4.66 -3.06
CA ILE A 119 -7.22 -5.99 -2.58
C ILE A 119 -8.32 -6.99 -2.86
N ASN A 120 -7.95 -8.09 -3.48
CA ASN A 120 -8.83 -9.24 -3.62
C ASN A 120 -8.24 -10.38 -2.82
N PHE A 121 -9.04 -10.96 -1.93
CA PHE A 121 -8.58 -12.02 -1.05
C PHE A 121 -8.85 -13.38 -1.69
N LYS A 122 -7.87 -14.28 -1.58
CA LYS A 122 -7.99 -15.64 -2.06
C LYS A 122 -8.02 -16.59 -0.88
N GLN A 123 -8.86 -17.60 -1.00
CA GLN A 123 -9.00 -18.56 0.09
C GLN A 123 -8.05 -19.71 -0.03
N UNK A 124 -7.67 -20.01 1.00
CA UNK A 124 -6.95 -20.99 0.95
C UNK A 124 -7.77 -21.96 0.77
N ARG A 125 -7.44 -23.07 0.43
CA ARG A 125 -8.32 -24.17 0.27
C ARG A 125 -8.25 -25.14 1.43
#